data_d02450c599ef48b027fca10a2adb345c
#
_entry.id   d02450c599ef48b027fca10a2adb345c
#
_cell.length_a   1.000
_cell.length_b   1.000
_cell.length_c   1.000
_cell.angle_alpha   90.00
_cell.angle_beta   90.00
_cell.angle_gamma   90.00
#
_symmetry.space_group_name_H-M   'P 1'
#
loop_
_entity.id
_entity.type
_entity.pdbx_description
1 polymer ?
#
loop_
_entity_poly.entity_id
_entity_poly.type
_entity_poly.pdbx_seq_one_letter_code
_entity_poly.pdbx_strand_id
1 'polypeptide(L)'
;MLDKPCIDHRIYTIRLRKMNEFLDVFDRLAMPVLLETLGTPLGFYTSHVGPQNQFVHLWAYESLADYERRSRLRDTHPDFPAYLAASEHLIVAQETRLIRAVDLASIKHLWRPEGYGRQ
;
A
#
# COMPACT_ATOMS: atom_id res chain seq x y z
N MET A 1 -11.66 -14.86 -3.29
CA MET A 1 -10.62 -14.79 -2.26
C MET A 1 -9.28 -14.53 -2.88
N LEU A 2 -8.45 -13.78 -2.21
CA LEU A 2 -7.12 -13.48 -2.71
C LEU A 2 -6.21 -14.70 -2.58
N ASP A 3 -5.41 -14.94 -3.62
CA ASP A 3 -4.41 -16.01 -3.59
C ASP A 3 -3.19 -15.61 -2.75
N LYS A 4 -3.09 -14.33 -2.38
CA LYS A 4 -1.95 -13.79 -1.65
C LYS A 4 -2.40 -13.40 -0.25
N PRO A 5 -2.12 -14.25 0.75
CA PRO A 5 -2.68 -14.06 2.09
C PRO A 5 -1.94 -13.06 2.97
N CYS A 6 -0.74 -12.65 2.59
CA CYS A 6 0.04 -11.72 3.39
C CYS A 6 -0.28 -10.29 2.94
N ILE A 7 -0.93 -9.53 3.81
CA ILE A 7 -1.37 -8.17 3.48
C ILE A 7 -0.51 -7.17 4.22
N ASP A 8 0.04 -6.23 3.47
CA ASP A 8 0.83 -5.11 3.98
C ASP A 8 -0.12 -3.92 4.11
N HIS A 9 -0.37 -3.51 5.34
CA HIS A 9 -1.28 -2.40 5.65
C HIS A 9 -0.45 -1.23 6.15
N ARG A 10 -0.40 -0.16 5.38
CA ARG A 10 0.44 1.01 5.66
C ARG A 10 -0.40 2.24 5.86
N ILE A 11 -0.04 3.01 6.91
CA ILE A 11 -0.66 4.29 7.20
C ILE A 11 0.45 5.33 7.30
N TYR A 12 0.38 6.34 6.44
CA TYR A 12 1.30 7.46 6.48
C TYR A 12 0.53 8.68 6.98
N THR A 13 1.06 9.36 7.99
CA THR A 13 0.50 10.64 8.42
C THR A 13 1.24 11.73 7.67
N ILE A 14 0.47 12.52 6.93
CA ILE A 14 1.01 13.55 6.05
C ILE A 14 0.92 14.91 6.75
N ARG A 15 1.88 15.76 6.49
CA ARG A 15 1.93 17.11 7.07
C ARG A 15 0.67 17.88 6.70
N LEU A 16 0.21 18.70 7.63
CA LEU A 16 -1.01 19.50 7.46
C LEU A 16 -0.98 20.27 6.15
N ARG A 17 -2.06 20.15 5.38
CA ARG A 17 -2.26 20.83 4.09
C ARG A 17 -1.28 20.41 2.99
N LYS A 18 -0.64 19.25 3.17
CA LYS A 18 0.32 18.74 2.18
C LYS A 18 -0.15 17.46 1.49
N MET A 19 -1.39 17.03 1.73
CA MET A 19 -1.87 15.77 1.14
C MET A 19 -1.86 15.80 -0.40
N ASN A 20 -2.31 16.88 -1.01
CA ASN A 20 -2.34 16.96 -2.47
C ASN A 20 -0.94 16.91 -3.08
N GLU A 21 0.01 17.60 -2.46
CA GLU A 21 1.41 17.55 -2.88
C GLU A 21 1.97 16.14 -2.70
N PHE A 22 1.67 15.50 -1.56
CA PHE A 22 2.11 14.13 -1.30
C PHE A 22 1.56 13.15 -2.33
N LEU A 23 0.26 13.23 -2.62
CA LEU A 23 -0.36 12.32 -3.59
C LEU A 23 0.26 12.46 -4.97
N ASP A 24 0.57 13.69 -5.39
CA ASP A 24 1.25 13.92 -6.67
C ASP A 24 2.64 13.29 -6.69
N VAL A 25 3.42 13.52 -5.64
CA VAL A 25 4.76 12.94 -5.52
C VAL A 25 4.70 11.42 -5.49
N PHE A 26 3.77 10.86 -4.70
CA PHE A 26 3.63 9.42 -4.57
C PHE A 26 3.26 8.79 -5.92
N ASP A 27 2.28 9.35 -6.60
CA ASP A 27 1.81 8.81 -7.88
C ASP A 27 2.90 8.91 -8.95
N ARG A 28 3.60 10.01 -9.01
CA ARG A 28 4.59 10.29 -10.05
C ARG A 28 5.92 9.58 -9.82
N LEU A 29 6.38 9.51 -8.57
CA LEU A 29 7.73 9.01 -8.25
C LEU A 29 7.73 7.66 -7.55
N ALA A 30 6.75 7.37 -6.68
CA ALA A 30 6.72 6.09 -5.99
C ALA A 30 6.05 5.00 -6.80
N MET A 31 4.89 5.28 -7.37
CA MET A 31 4.10 4.22 -8.03
C MET A 31 4.81 3.49 -9.15
N PRO A 32 5.58 4.14 -10.04
CA PRO A 32 6.32 3.38 -11.04
C PRO A 32 7.26 2.34 -10.45
N VAL A 33 7.96 2.69 -9.36
CA VAL A 33 8.85 1.77 -8.66
C VAL A 33 8.04 0.69 -7.95
N LEU A 34 6.98 1.07 -7.25
CA LEU A 34 6.18 0.12 -6.46
C LEU A 34 5.47 -0.91 -7.34
N LEU A 35 4.95 -0.49 -8.49
CA LEU A 35 4.31 -1.42 -9.42
C LEU A 35 5.29 -2.42 -10.00
N GLU A 36 6.55 -2.04 -10.13
CA GLU A 36 7.59 -2.92 -10.64
C GLU A 36 8.11 -3.89 -9.57
N THR A 37 8.15 -3.47 -8.31
CA THR A 37 8.85 -4.21 -7.25
C THR A 37 7.96 -4.86 -6.22
N LEU A 38 6.88 -4.22 -5.82
CA LEU A 38 6.03 -4.75 -4.75
C LEU A 38 5.02 -5.75 -5.30
N GLY A 39 4.20 -6.28 -4.39
CA GLY A 39 3.19 -7.27 -4.74
C GLY A 39 2.00 -6.66 -5.48
N THR A 40 0.82 -7.15 -5.18
CA THR A 40 -0.41 -6.71 -5.81
C THR A 40 -1.00 -5.54 -5.02
N PRO A 41 -1.19 -4.37 -5.63
CA PRO A 41 -1.84 -3.26 -4.93
C PRO A 41 -3.32 -3.58 -4.75
N LEU A 42 -3.84 -3.34 -3.53
CA LEU A 42 -5.24 -3.61 -3.20
C LEU A 42 -6.07 -2.34 -3.12
N GLY A 43 -5.47 -1.22 -2.72
CA GLY A 43 -6.22 0.02 -2.62
C GLY A 43 -5.40 1.14 -2.01
N PHE A 44 -5.88 2.36 -2.26
CA PHE A 44 -5.26 3.59 -1.80
C PHE A 44 -6.37 4.49 -1.27
N TYR A 45 -6.18 5.01 -0.05
CA TYR A 45 -7.24 5.73 0.64
C TYR A 45 -6.67 6.93 1.38
N THR A 46 -7.48 7.97 1.54
CA THR A 46 -7.19 9.04 2.49
C THR A 46 -8.25 9.02 3.57
N SER A 47 -7.89 9.48 4.77
CA SER A 47 -8.85 9.53 5.86
C SER A 47 -9.99 10.48 5.52
N HIS A 48 -11.22 10.06 5.78
CA HIS A 48 -12.42 10.84 5.55
C HIS A 48 -13.00 11.34 6.87
N VAL A 49 -13.11 10.43 7.85
CA VAL A 49 -13.54 10.72 9.21
C VAL A 49 -12.57 10.02 10.14
N GLY A 50 -12.25 10.65 11.28
CA GLY A 50 -11.29 10.13 12.24
C GLY A 50 -9.97 10.88 12.13
N PRO A 51 -8.83 10.25 12.45
CA PRO A 51 -7.53 10.92 12.35
C PRO A 51 -7.33 11.50 10.96
N GLN A 52 -6.97 12.78 10.91
CA GLN A 52 -6.85 13.50 9.64
C GLN A 52 -5.46 13.33 9.03
N ASN A 53 -5.36 13.67 7.74
CA ASN A 53 -4.12 13.71 7.00
C ASN A 53 -3.42 12.35 6.90
N GLN A 54 -4.19 11.28 6.88
CA GLN A 54 -3.64 9.95 6.71
C GLN A 54 -3.86 9.44 5.31
N PHE A 55 -2.82 8.79 4.79
CA PHE A 55 -2.84 8.06 3.54
C PHE A 55 -2.65 6.59 3.86
N VAL A 56 -3.61 5.76 3.45
CA VAL A 56 -3.61 4.32 3.72
C VAL A 56 -3.46 3.58 2.41
N HIS A 57 -2.56 2.62 2.36
CA HIS A 57 -2.46 1.77 1.18
C HIS A 57 -2.17 0.34 1.58
N LEU A 58 -2.66 -0.58 0.76
CA LEU A 58 -2.60 -2.00 1.02
C LEU A 58 -2.01 -2.72 -0.17
N TRP A 59 -1.14 -3.70 0.13
CA TRP A 59 -0.50 -4.53 -0.87
C TRP A 59 -0.60 -5.99 -0.45
N ALA A 60 -0.68 -6.91 -1.40
CA ALA A 60 -0.78 -8.34 -1.12
C ALA A 60 0.47 -9.07 -1.60
N TYR A 61 0.95 -9.98 -0.77
CA TYR A 61 2.12 -10.82 -1.03
C TYR A 61 1.77 -12.28 -0.80
N GLU A 62 2.54 -13.16 -1.41
CA GLU A 62 2.31 -14.59 -1.28
C GLU A 62 2.72 -15.10 0.11
N SER A 63 3.71 -14.48 0.72
CA SER A 63 4.28 -14.90 2.01
C SER A 63 5.11 -13.78 2.62
N LEU A 64 5.58 -13.98 3.84
CA LEU A 64 6.53 -13.07 4.47
C LEU A 64 7.84 -13.01 3.70
N ALA A 65 8.28 -14.16 3.17
CA ALA A 65 9.51 -14.20 2.36
C ALA A 65 9.34 -13.40 1.08
N ASP A 66 8.18 -13.48 0.45
CA ASP A 66 7.88 -12.70 -0.75
C ASP A 66 7.87 -11.19 -0.43
N TYR A 67 7.27 -10.82 0.70
CA TYR A 67 7.27 -9.43 1.16
C TYR A 67 8.71 -8.93 1.35
N GLU A 68 9.53 -9.71 2.02
CA GLU A 68 10.92 -9.32 2.30
C GLU A 68 11.72 -9.15 1.01
N ARG A 69 11.58 -10.11 0.09
CA ARG A 69 12.28 -10.08 -1.19
C ARG A 69 11.89 -8.85 -2.02
N ARG A 70 10.60 -8.59 -2.10
CA ARG A 70 10.09 -7.46 -2.90
C ARG A 70 10.43 -6.12 -2.25
N SER A 71 10.44 -6.06 -0.92
CA SER A 71 10.84 -4.85 -0.21
C SER A 71 12.30 -4.49 -0.50
N ARG A 72 13.18 -5.52 -0.61
CA ARG A 72 14.58 -5.27 -1.00
C ARG A 72 14.69 -4.77 -2.43
N LEU A 73 13.88 -5.31 -3.34
CA LEU A 73 13.88 -4.83 -4.72
C LEU A 73 13.49 -3.35 -4.78
N ARG A 74 12.50 -2.94 -4.00
CA ARG A 74 12.11 -1.54 -3.90
C ARG A 74 13.25 -0.70 -3.35
N ASP A 75 13.82 -1.13 -2.21
CA ASP A 75 14.82 -0.34 -1.49
C ASP A 75 16.11 -0.16 -2.28
N THR A 76 16.40 -1.09 -3.20
CA THR A 76 17.60 -1.02 -4.04
C THR A 76 17.31 -0.53 -5.46
N HIS A 77 16.07 -0.18 -5.76
CA HIS A 77 15.71 0.32 -7.08
C HIS A 77 16.36 1.68 -7.31
N PRO A 78 16.97 1.91 -8.49
CA PRO A 78 17.71 3.17 -8.75
C PRO A 78 16.82 4.42 -8.73
N ASP A 79 15.52 4.28 -8.94
CA ASP A 79 14.61 5.43 -8.97
C ASP A 79 13.92 5.69 -7.62
N PHE A 80 14.12 4.82 -6.63
CA PHE A 80 13.47 5.01 -5.33
C PHE A 80 14.01 6.19 -4.53
N PRO A 81 15.32 6.49 -4.55
CA PRO A 81 15.84 7.65 -3.82
C PRO A 81 15.20 8.97 -4.20
N ALA A 82 14.78 9.14 -5.45
CA ALA A 82 14.11 10.38 -5.87
C ALA A 82 12.78 10.57 -5.13
N TYR A 83 12.02 9.50 -4.95
CA TYR A 83 10.79 9.55 -4.16
C TYR A 83 11.09 9.88 -2.70
N LEU A 84 12.08 9.22 -2.11
CA LEU A 84 12.42 9.45 -0.71
C LEU A 84 12.79 10.91 -0.48
N ALA A 85 13.62 11.48 -1.34
CA ALA A 85 14.01 12.87 -1.23
C ALA A 85 12.84 13.84 -1.39
N ALA A 86 11.95 13.54 -2.32
CA ALA A 86 10.81 14.43 -2.60
C ALA A 86 9.72 14.34 -1.54
N SER A 87 9.63 13.24 -0.80
CA SER A 87 8.53 13.01 0.14
C SER A 87 8.91 13.18 1.62
N GLU A 88 10.19 13.17 1.95
CA GLU A 88 10.59 13.13 3.37
C GLU A 88 10.07 14.31 4.19
N HIS A 89 9.95 15.49 3.60
CA HIS A 89 9.43 16.65 4.30
C HIS A 89 7.91 16.69 4.36
N LEU A 90 7.24 15.77 3.67
CA LEU A 90 5.78 15.71 3.62
C LEU A 90 5.20 14.70 4.60
N ILE A 91 6.01 13.73 5.05
CA ILE A 91 5.56 12.64 5.90
C ILE A 91 5.96 12.92 7.35
N VAL A 92 4.98 12.90 8.24
CA VAL A 92 5.19 13.11 9.68
C VAL A 92 5.47 11.80 10.39
N ALA A 93 4.76 10.74 10.02
CA ALA A 93 4.87 9.44 10.66
C ALA A 93 4.45 8.35 9.70
N GLN A 94 4.99 7.16 9.90
CA GLN A 94 4.63 5.97 9.12
C GLN A 94 4.37 4.81 10.06
N GLU A 95 3.39 4.00 9.69
CA GLU A 95 3.06 2.78 10.40
C GLU A 95 2.85 1.68 9.36
N THR A 96 3.45 0.53 9.61
CA THR A 96 3.31 -0.63 8.74
C THR A 96 2.99 -1.84 9.58
N ARG A 97 2.00 -2.60 9.18
CA ARG A 97 1.76 -3.89 9.79
C ARG A 97 1.44 -4.93 8.73
N LEU A 98 1.86 -6.14 8.98
CA LEU A 98 1.56 -7.27 8.11
C LEU A 98 0.44 -8.07 8.78
N ILE A 99 -0.64 -8.26 8.04
CA ILE A 99 -1.81 -8.98 8.52
C ILE A 99 -2.07 -10.15 7.58
N ARG A 100 -2.85 -11.12 8.05
CA ARG A 100 -3.16 -12.30 7.28
C ARG A 100 -4.61 -12.26 6.84
N ALA A 101 -4.84 -12.48 5.55
CA ALA A 101 -6.19 -12.61 5.03
C ALA A 101 -6.87 -13.85 5.64
N VAL A 102 -8.13 -13.72 5.98
CA VAL A 102 -8.93 -14.79 6.55
C VAL A 102 -10.00 -15.18 5.54
N ASP A 103 -10.12 -16.48 5.33
CA ASP A 103 -11.11 -17.05 4.40
C ASP A 103 -12.32 -17.54 5.21
N LEU A 104 -13.40 -16.75 5.20
CA LEU A 104 -14.59 -17.07 5.94
C LEU A 104 -15.60 -17.76 5.02
N ALA A 105 -15.96 -19.00 5.35
CA ALA A 105 -16.87 -19.80 4.54
C ALA A 105 -18.21 -19.12 4.33
N SER A 106 -18.68 -18.37 5.34
CA SER A 106 -20.00 -17.72 5.28
C SER A 106 -20.12 -16.67 4.19
N ILE A 107 -18.99 -16.07 3.76
CA ILE A 107 -18.99 -15.03 2.74
C ILE A 107 -18.19 -15.42 1.51
N LYS A 108 -17.80 -16.69 1.42
CA LYS A 108 -16.95 -17.16 0.33
C LYS A 108 -17.59 -16.93 -1.05
N HIS A 109 -18.89 -17.04 -1.13
CA HIS A 109 -19.64 -16.85 -2.38
C HIS A 109 -19.56 -15.41 -2.90
N LEU A 110 -19.15 -14.45 -2.07
CA LEU A 110 -18.98 -13.05 -2.45
C LEU A 110 -17.64 -12.79 -3.14
N TRP A 111 -16.70 -13.72 -3.01
CA TRP A 111 -15.35 -13.56 -3.56
C TRP A 111 -15.31 -14.21 -4.93
N ARG A 112 -15.23 -13.38 -5.96
CA ARG A 112 -15.23 -13.83 -7.35
C ARG A 112 -13.91 -13.43 -8.01
N PRO A 113 -13.50 -14.18 -9.05
CA PRO A 113 -12.27 -13.83 -9.77
C PRO A 113 -12.29 -12.42 -10.34
N GLU A 114 -13.45 -11.91 -10.72
CA GLU A 114 -13.60 -10.57 -11.29
C GLU A 114 -13.76 -9.46 -10.26
N GLY A 115 -13.71 -9.81 -8.97
CA GLY A 115 -13.71 -8.84 -7.91
C GLY A 115 -14.77 -9.07 -6.85
N TYR A 116 -14.46 -8.63 -5.64
CA TYR A 116 -15.36 -8.74 -4.50
C TYR A 116 -16.61 -7.89 -4.71
N GLY A 117 -17.77 -8.45 -4.39
CA GLY A 117 -19.03 -7.72 -4.46
C GLY A 117 -19.63 -7.58 -5.83
N ARG A 118 -19.00 -8.12 -6.85
CA ARG A 118 -19.58 -8.13 -8.18
C ARG A 118 -20.55 -9.28 -8.32
N GLN A 119 -21.77 -8.95 -8.55
CA GLN A 119 -22.86 -9.94 -8.62
C GLN A 119 -23.47 -9.98 -10.02
#